data_4480b2bcc8a4e236699d372e0394818e
#
_entry.id   4480b2bcc8a4e236699d372e0394818e
#
_cell.length_a   1.000
_cell.length_b   1.000
_cell.length_c   1.000
_cell.angle_alpha   90.00
_cell.angle_beta   90.00
_cell.angle_gamma   90.00
#
_symmetry.space_group_name_H-M   'P 1'
#
loop_
_entity.id
_entity.type
_entity.pdbx_description
1 polymer ?
#
loop_
_entity_poly.entity_id
_entity_poly.type
_entity_poly.pdbx_seq_one_letter_code
_entity_poly.pdbx_strand_id
1 'polypeptide(L)'
;MLKVGYGAMILESLLAVLALCVAGAAAAADGTPAAGTPFQIFSRGVAGFFEMFGVPNYAATVFMTMCVSALALTSLDAVARIARMSFQELFSVDDMAHAEPWRKLLCNTYFSTVLTLVLGYVLSLIHI
;
A
#
# COMPACT_ATOMS: atom_id res chain seq x y z
N MET A 1 -17.57 -13.43 -8.64
CA MET A 1 -16.25 -13.34 -8.00
C MET A 1 -15.10 -13.49 -8.98
N LEU A 2 -15.11 -14.47 -9.89
CA LEU A 2 -13.99 -14.70 -10.83
C LEU A 2 -13.65 -13.47 -11.70
N LYS A 3 -14.64 -12.79 -12.25
CA LYS A 3 -14.43 -11.60 -13.11
C LYS A 3 -13.82 -10.42 -12.37
N VAL A 4 -14.19 -10.20 -11.12
CA VAL A 4 -13.67 -9.09 -10.32
C VAL A 4 -12.24 -9.37 -9.85
N GLY A 5 -11.97 -10.55 -9.30
CA GLY A 5 -10.64 -10.91 -8.84
C GLY A 5 -9.62 -11.02 -9.98
N TYR A 6 -9.96 -11.73 -11.05
CA TYR A 6 -9.06 -11.89 -12.20
C TYR A 6 -8.87 -10.57 -12.97
N GLY A 7 -9.94 -9.77 -13.14
CA GLY A 7 -9.85 -8.46 -13.76
C GLY A 7 -8.99 -7.49 -12.96
N ALA A 8 -9.10 -7.50 -11.64
CA ALA A 8 -8.26 -6.68 -10.77
C ALA A 8 -6.78 -7.06 -10.89
N MET A 9 -6.44 -8.34 -10.90
CA MET A 9 -5.06 -8.82 -11.09
C MET A 9 -4.45 -8.38 -12.43
N ILE A 10 -5.23 -8.43 -13.53
CA ILE A 10 -4.75 -7.97 -14.83
C ILE A 10 -4.48 -6.47 -14.82
N LEU A 11 -5.40 -5.67 -14.26
CA LEU A 11 -5.23 -4.22 -14.16
C LEU A 11 -4.04 -3.85 -13.29
N GLU A 12 -3.82 -4.56 -12.20
CA GLU A 12 -2.68 -4.36 -11.31
C GLU A 12 -1.36 -4.69 -12.03
N SER A 13 -1.31 -5.79 -12.78
CA SER A 13 -0.15 -6.17 -13.58
C SER A 13 0.17 -5.14 -14.66
N LEU A 14 -0.84 -4.62 -15.35
CA LEU A 14 -0.68 -3.55 -16.33
C LEU A 14 -0.14 -2.27 -15.69
N LEU A 15 -0.67 -1.91 -14.52
CA LEU A 15 -0.19 -0.75 -13.77
C LEU A 15 1.27 -0.91 -13.34
N ALA A 16 1.68 -2.11 -12.92
CA ALA A 16 3.05 -2.41 -12.55
C ALA A 16 4.02 -2.26 -13.74
N VAL A 17 3.63 -2.76 -14.91
CA VAL A 17 4.42 -2.58 -16.16
C VAL A 17 4.51 -1.10 -16.53
N LEU A 18 3.40 -0.37 -16.45
CA LEU A 18 3.39 1.08 -16.69
C LEU A 18 4.33 1.82 -15.74
N ALA A 19 4.31 1.48 -14.46
CA ALA A 19 5.18 2.08 -13.44
C ALA A 19 6.66 1.83 -13.76
N LEU A 20 6.99 0.62 -14.22
CA LEU A 20 8.35 0.27 -14.64
C LEU A 20 8.80 1.08 -15.86
N CYS A 21 7.93 1.23 -16.86
CA CYS A 21 8.20 2.03 -18.05
C CYS A 21 8.41 3.51 -17.71
N VAL A 22 7.57 4.06 -16.83
CA VAL A 22 7.68 5.46 -16.37
C VAL A 22 8.97 5.69 -15.61
N ALA A 23 9.35 4.78 -14.71
CA ALA A 23 10.60 4.86 -13.97
C ALA A 23 11.82 4.76 -14.88
N GLY A 24 11.79 3.86 -15.87
CA GLY A 24 12.82 3.72 -16.87
C GLY A 24 12.96 4.97 -17.76
N ALA A 25 11.85 5.56 -18.18
CA ALA A 25 11.85 6.79 -18.99
C ALA A 25 12.40 7.98 -18.19
N ALA A 26 12.03 8.11 -16.91
CA ALA A 26 12.54 9.17 -16.03
C ALA A 26 14.05 9.04 -15.79
N ALA A 27 14.56 7.82 -15.60
CA ALA A 27 15.98 7.57 -15.45
C ALA A 27 16.78 7.84 -16.73
N ALA A 28 16.19 7.55 -17.90
CA ALA A 28 16.83 7.77 -19.19
C ALA A 28 16.88 9.25 -19.60
N ALA A 29 15.89 10.05 -19.20
CA ALA A 29 15.79 11.47 -19.57
C ALA A 29 16.87 12.33 -18.87
N ASP A 30 17.19 12.04 -17.63
CA ASP A 30 18.05 12.91 -16.81
C ASP A 30 19.48 12.36 -16.62
N GLY A 31 19.74 11.09 -16.98
CA GLY A 31 21.06 10.43 -16.79
C GLY A 31 21.52 10.36 -15.32
N THR A 32 20.71 10.86 -14.42
CA THR A 32 20.88 10.84 -12.97
C THR A 32 19.80 10.02 -12.31
N PRO A 33 20.08 9.35 -11.19
CA PRO A 33 19.01 8.65 -10.47
C PRO A 33 17.93 9.67 -10.09
N ALA A 34 16.69 9.37 -10.47
CA ALA A 34 15.56 10.26 -10.27
C ALA A 34 15.44 10.64 -8.79
N ALA A 35 15.63 11.92 -8.48
CA ALA A 35 15.57 12.43 -7.12
C ALA A 35 14.10 12.49 -6.63
N GLY A 36 13.82 11.80 -5.53
CA GLY A 36 12.51 11.80 -4.90
C GLY A 36 12.04 10.41 -4.48
N THR A 37 10.90 10.37 -3.81
CA THR A 37 10.27 9.10 -3.46
C THR A 37 9.72 8.40 -4.72
N PRO A 38 9.66 7.06 -4.73
CA PRO A 38 9.10 6.30 -5.88
C PRO A 38 7.73 6.79 -6.32
N PHE A 39 6.88 7.21 -5.37
CA PHE A 39 5.55 7.77 -5.63
C PHE A 39 5.61 9.10 -6.38
N GLN A 40 6.55 9.97 -6.04
CA GLN A 40 6.74 11.26 -6.72
C GLN A 40 7.25 11.07 -8.15
N ILE A 41 8.18 10.15 -8.35
CA ILE A 41 8.71 9.82 -9.68
C ILE A 41 7.58 9.30 -10.56
N PHE A 42 6.79 8.38 -10.06
CA PHE A 42 5.64 7.83 -10.77
C PHE A 42 4.60 8.90 -11.09
N SER A 43 4.21 9.71 -10.11
CA SER A 43 3.21 10.78 -10.30
C SER A 43 3.65 11.81 -11.34
N ARG A 44 4.91 12.23 -11.32
CA ARG A 44 5.48 13.17 -12.30
C ARG A 44 5.57 12.56 -13.69
N GLY A 45 6.03 11.33 -13.80
CA GLY A 45 6.15 10.66 -15.08
C GLY A 45 4.80 10.46 -15.77
N VAL A 46 3.79 10.02 -15.03
CA VAL A 46 2.42 9.86 -15.58
C VAL A 46 1.80 11.22 -15.87
N ALA A 47 2.05 12.25 -15.04
CA ALA A 47 1.58 13.61 -15.32
C ALA A 47 2.15 14.17 -16.65
N GLY A 48 3.40 13.85 -16.98
CA GLY A 48 4.00 14.19 -18.26
C GLY A 48 3.27 13.58 -19.46
N PHE A 49 2.75 12.35 -19.33
CA PHE A 49 1.91 11.77 -20.39
C PHE A 49 0.56 12.49 -20.52
N PHE A 50 -0.05 12.91 -19.42
CA PHE A 50 -1.30 13.68 -19.46
C PHE A 50 -1.11 15.06 -20.09
N GLU A 51 0.06 15.66 -19.94
CA GLU A 51 0.41 16.93 -20.59
C GLU A 51 0.37 16.81 -22.13
N MET A 52 0.77 15.67 -22.67
CA MET A 52 0.68 15.39 -24.11
C MET A 52 -0.78 15.36 -24.61
N PHE A 53 -1.75 15.10 -23.74
CA PHE A 53 -3.18 15.16 -24.03
C PHE A 53 -3.81 16.55 -23.79
N GLY A 54 -3.00 17.56 -23.43
CA GLY A 54 -3.45 18.93 -23.20
C GLY A 54 -3.97 19.23 -21.79
N VAL A 55 -3.73 18.33 -20.83
CA VAL A 55 -4.05 18.57 -19.41
C VAL A 55 -2.92 19.37 -18.78
N PRO A 56 -3.22 20.47 -18.03
CA PRO A 56 -2.16 21.23 -17.37
C PRO A 56 -1.43 20.35 -16.36
N ASN A 57 -0.07 20.41 -16.40
CA ASN A 57 0.81 19.55 -15.61
C ASN A 57 0.48 19.58 -14.11
N TYR A 58 0.14 20.76 -13.57
CA TYR A 58 -0.25 20.91 -12.18
C TYR A 58 -1.47 20.07 -11.81
N ALA A 59 -2.53 20.14 -12.60
CA ALA A 59 -3.76 19.38 -12.36
C ALA A 59 -3.52 17.87 -12.47
N ALA A 60 -2.76 17.44 -13.48
CA ALA A 60 -2.39 16.04 -13.68
C ALA A 60 -1.56 15.50 -12.50
N THR A 61 -0.57 16.25 -12.03
CA THR A 61 0.26 15.85 -10.90
C THR A 61 -0.55 15.74 -9.60
N VAL A 62 -1.41 16.70 -9.32
CA VAL A 62 -2.28 16.67 -8.13
C VAL A 62 -3.22 15.47 -8.19
N PHE A 63 -3.85 15.24 -9.34
CA PHE A 63 -4.75 14.10 -9.53
C PHE A 63 -4.02 12.76 -9.33
N MET A 64 -2.86 12.59 -9.93
CA MET A 64 -2.05 11.37 -9.79
C MET A 64 -1.57 11.16 -8.35
N THR A 65 -1.18 12.21 -7.67
CA THR A 65 -0.78 12.13 -6.26
C THR A 65 -1.93 11.68 -5.38
N MET A 66 -3.14 12.19 -5.63
CA MET A 66 -4.35 11.72 -4.94
C MET A 66 -4.65 10.25 -5.21
N CYS A 67 -4.55 9.81 -6.46
CA CYS A 67 -4.77 8.39 -6.82
C CYS A 67 -3.76 7.47 -6.13
N VAL A 68 -2.49 7.83 -6.12
CA VAL A 68 -1.43 7.05 -5.46
C VAL A 68 -1.64 7.01 -3.94
N SER A 69 -2.04 8.11 -3.33
CA SER A 69 -2.35 8.17 -1.90
C SER A 69 -3.56 7.29 -1.54
N ALA A 70 -4.60 7.29 -2.36
CA ALA A 70 -5.76 6.42 -2.19
C ALA A 70 -5.38 4.94 -2.30
N LEU A 71 -4.51 4.58 -3.27
CA LEU A 71 -4.00 3.22 -3.44
C LEU A 71 -3.19 2.78 -2.20
N ALA A 72 -2.33 3.64 -1.69
CA ALA A 72 -1.54 3.37 -0.49
C ALA A 72 -2.43 3.13 0.74
N LEU A 73 -3.48 3.95 0.93
CA LEU A 73 -4.44 3.78 2.02
C LEU A 73 -5.20 2.45 1.92
N THR A 74 -5.64 2.08 0.72
CA THR A 74 -6.34 0.81 0.49
C THR A 74 -5.44 -0.39 0.79
N SER A 75 -4.19 -0.34 0.39
CA SER A 75 -3.19 -1.38 0.66
C SER A 75 -2.90 -1.49 2.16
N LEU A 76 -2.79 -0.36 2.86
CA LEU A 76 -2.58 -0.32 4.31
C LEU A 76 -3.73 -0.99 5.07
N ASP A 77 -4.98 -0.73 4.68
CA ASP A 77 -6.15 -1.38 5.31
C ASP A 77 -6.13 -2.89 5.11
N ALA A 78 -5.80 -3.36 3.90
CA ALA A 78 -5.68 -4.78 3.61
C ALA A 78 -4.58 -5.45 4.45
N VAL A 79 -3.39 -4.84 4.53
CA VAL A 79 -2.27 -5.34 5.33
C VAL A 79 -2.62 -5.36 6.82
N ALA A 80 -3.28 -4.33 7.33
CA ALA A 80 -3.71 -4.29 8.74
C ALA A 80 -4.70 -5.41 9.08
N ARG A 81 -5.61 -5.76 8.17
CA ARG A 81 -6.54 -6.89 8.35
C ARG A 81 -5.82 -8.23 8.36
N ILE A 82 -4.90 -8.44 7.41
CA ILE A 82 -4.12 -9.69 7.32
C ILE A 82 -3.25 -9.83 8.57
N ALA A 83 -2.53 -8.79 8.95
CA ALA A 83 -1.67 -8.80 10.14
C ALA A 83 -2.46 -9.10 11.41
N ARG A 84 -3.67 -8.51 11.57
CA ARG A 84 -4.55 -8.84 12.68
C ARG A 84 -4.97 -10.30 12.68
N MET A 85 -5.35 -10.86 11.53
CA MET A 85 -5.75 -12.27 11.42
C MET A 85 -4.58 -13.20 11.79
N SER A 86 -3.41 -12.96 11.22
CA SER A 86 -2.19 -13.72 11.52
C SER A 86 -1.81 -13.64 13.00
N PHE A 87 -1.96 -12.44 13.61
CA PHE A 87 -1.70 -12.26 15.02
C PHE A 87 -2.69 -13.05 15.89
N GLN A 88 -3.98 -13.04 15.53
CA GLN A 88 -4.99 -13.83 16.25
C GLN A 88 -4.74 -15.33 16.12
N GLU A 89 -4.37 -15.81 14.92
CA GLU A 89 -4.04 -17.21 14.69
C GLU A 89 -2.82 -17.67 15.52
N LEU A 90 -1.81 -16.82 15.63
CA LEU A 90 -0.62 -17.14 16.42
C LEU A 90 -0.92 -17.39 17.90
N PHE A 91 -1.92 -16.69 18.45
CA PHE A 91 -2.35 -16.81 19.84
C PHE A 91 -3.65 -17.60 20.01
N SER A 92 -4.24 -18.13 18.93
CA SER A 92 -5.43 -18.94 19.02
C SER A 92 -5.13 -20.27 19.73
N VAL A 93 -6.03 -20.66 20.60
CA VAL A 93 -5.98 -21.92 21.35
C VAL A 93 -7.28 -22.64 21.09
N ASP A 94 -7.22 -23.94 20.81
CA ASP A 94 -8.37 -24.79 20.51
C ASP A 94 -9.43 -24.77 21.64
N ASP A 95 -9.01 -24.50 22.88
CA ASP A 95 -9.89 -24.45 24.06
C ASP A 95 -9.85 -23.05 24.74
N MET A 96 -10.64 -22.11 24.18
CA MET A 96 -10.81 -20.76 24.74
C MET A 96 -11.44 -20.75 26.15
N ALA A 97 -12.10 -21.84 26.57
CA ALA A 97 -12.72 -21.95 27.88
C ALA A 97 -11.68 -22.04 29.01
N HIS A 98 -10.52 -22.62 28.76
CA HIS A 98 -9.44 -22.84 29.72
C HIS A 98 -8.23 -21.92 29.48
N ALA A 99 -8.32 -20.95 28.54
CA ALA A 99 -7.25 -20.02 28.27
C ALA A 99 -7.09 -19.00 29.39
N GLU A 100 -5.83 -18.68 29.72
CA GLU A 100 -5.48 -17.63 30.68
C GLU A 100 -6.11 -16.27 30.26
N PRO A 101 -6.44 -15.40 31.23
CA PRO A 101 -7.11 -14.11 30.96
C PRO A 101 -6.31 -13.22 29.99
N TRP A 102 -5.00 -13.30 29.99
CA TRP A 102 -4.11 -12.60 29.07
C TRP A 102 -4.28 -13.03 27.60
N ARG A 103 -4.47 -14.33 27.37
CA ARG A 103 -4.72 -14.85 26.00
C ARG A 103 -6.07 -14.43 25.47
N LYS A 104 -7.09 -14.38 26.32
CA LYS A 104 -8.41 -13.85 25.96
C LYS A 104 -8.34 -12.37 25.56
N LEU A 105 -7.49 -11.59 26.25
CA LEU A 105 -7.27 -10.18 25.91
C LEU A 105 -6.56 -10.05 24.56
N LEU A 106 -5.53 -10.85 24.30
CA LEU A 106 -4.78 -10.86 23.05
C LEU A 106 -5.63 -11.29 21.84
N CYS A 107 -6.55 -12.23 22.03
CA CYS A 107 -7.49 -12.67 20.99
C CYS A 107 -8.67 -11.69 20.77
N ASN A 108 -8.82 -10.67 21.62
CA ASN A 108 -9.84 -9.66 21.45
C ASN A 108 -9.54 -8.84 20.19
N THR A 109 -10.53 -8.74 19.28
CA THR A 109 -10.41 -8.09 17.96
C THR A 109 -9.90 -6.65 18.09
N TYR A 110 -10.40 -5.89 19.05
CA TYR A 110 -9.99 -4.51 19.26
C TYR A 110 -8.57 -4.39 19.77
N PHE A 111 -8.20 -5.19 20.75
CA PHE A 111 -6.85 -5.20 21.32
C PHE A 111 -5.81 -5.62 20.28
N SER A 112 -6.07 -6.70 19.55
CA SER A 112 -5.22 -7.18 18.47
C SER A 112 -5.01 -6.12 17.38
N THR A 113 -6.06 -5.38 17.01
CA THR A 113 -5.95 -4.31 16.01
C THR A 113 -5.08 -3.16 16.50
N VAL A 114 -5.29 -2.69 17.73
CA VAL A 114 -4.50 -1.61 18.32
C VAL A 114 -3.04 -2.02 18.45
N LEU A 115 -2.77 -3.23 18.93
CA LEU A 115 -1.41 -3.76 19.10
C LEU A 115 -0.69 -3.87 17.75
N THR A 116 -1.36 -4.36 16.70
CA THR A 116 -0.80 -4.46 15.36
C THR A 116 -0.45 -3.08 14.79
N LEU A 117 -1.33 -2.09 14.98
CA LEU A 117 -1.08 -0.72 14.53
C LEU A 117 0.07 -0.06 15.29
N VAL A 118 0.15 -0.26 16.60
CA VAL A 118 1.25 0.27 17.42
C VAL A 118 2.58 -0.36 17.01
N LEU A 119 2.62 -1.69 16.80
CA LEU A 119 3.80 -2.38 16.30
C LEU A 119 4.24 -1.85 14.94
N GLY A 120 3.31 -1.67 14.00
CA GLY A 120 3.58 -1.09 12.70
C GLY A 120 4.12 0.35 12.79
N TYR A 121 3.56 1.16 13.69
CA TYR A 121 4.03 2.52 13.94
C TYR A 121 5.44 2.55 14.52
N VAL A 122 5.72 1.72 15.53
CA VAL A 122 7.07 1.61 16.13
C VAL A 122 8.10 1.15 15.12
N LEU A 123 7.78 0.13 14.31
CA LEU A 123 8.66 -0.34 13.24
C LEU A 123 8.92 0.75 12.19
N SER A 124 7.90 1.54 11.85
CA SER A 124 8.04 2.69 10.95
C SER A 124 8.98 3.75 11.52
N LEU A 125 8.88 4.04 12.82
CA LEU A 125 9.79 4.99 13.49
C LEU A 125 11.23 4.49 13.55
N ILE A 126 11.45 3.18 13.70
CA ILE A 126 12.80 2.61 13.74
C ILE A 126 13.45 2.63 12.35
N HIS A 127 12.64 2.63 11.30
CA HIS A 127 13.14 2.55 9.91
C HIS A 127 13.33 3.93 9.26
N ILE A 128 12.97 5.01 9.92
CA ILE A 128 13.27 6.39 9.52
C ILE A 128 14.58 6.84 10.16
#